data_e4e8b911e3355bd815ee9f69cc7b6b0b
#
_entry.id   e4e8b911e3355bd815ee9f69cc7b6b0b
#
_cell.length_a   1.000
_cell.length_b   1.000
_cell.length_c   1.000
_cell.angle_alpha   90.00
_cell.angle_beta   90.00
_cell.angle_gamma   90.00
#
_symmetry.space_group_name_H-M   'P 1'
#
loop_
_entity.id
_entity.type
_entity.pdbx_description
1 polymer ?
#
loop_
_entity_poly.entity_id
_entity_poly.type
_entity_poly.pdbx_seq_one_letter_code
_entity_poly.pdbx_strand_id
1 'polypeptide(L)'
;MDAQDIRRAFLDLLAADGHAIVARAPIVLRDDPTTLFTGSGMQPLLPYLLGADHPDGARLADVQPCLRAQDMDEVGDNRHTTFFEMLGNWSLGDYEKAEQIPRLFRFLVDTVGLDPNRIYVSCFIGDPEHGIPRDEESAAIWERLFTERGVSADRIDLDTEEYGNEHGSQGARIAFYGHKNWWSRFGGPDEMPAGDPGGPDSEVFYYFPQVEHDPAFGRYPHQNSDGGQYLEIGNSVFMTYRKTEDGGFAELPRHNVDFGGGLERIAAASIDSPDVYRISLVWPIVQALEEVSGKSYDDYTESMRVVADHVRGAAFLAADGVKPGNSKQGYVMRRLVRRALRFGLDLELTAGVAADLVPVVGRLYADVYPEVAAQEAAIVAVLQKEEKQFARTLRKGLSLLRRLNRQGETVTGAHLFELHDTFGMPLELSLEEAARKEYPLAEDWRESFDTLMQAQQTRSRAAV
;
A
#
# COMPACT_ATOMS: atom_id res chain seq x y z
N MET A 1 -9.26 -13.16 14.25
CA MET A 1 -8.29 -14.19 13.78
C MET A 1 -6.94 -13.54 13.62
N ASP A 2 -5.83 -14.22 13.97
CA ASP A 2 -4.49 -13.68 13.75
C ASP A 2 -4.15 -13.61 12.26
N ALA A 3 -3.33 -12.62 11.86
CA ALA A 3 -2.99 -12.43 10.46
C ALA A 3 -2.27 -13.64 9.85
N GLN A 4 -1.43 -14.33 10.64
CA GLN A 4 -0.77 -15.57 10.23
C GLN A 4 -1.76 -16.69 9.91
N ASP A 5 -2.83 -16.79 10.69
CA ASP A 5 -3.90 -17.78 10.48
C ASP A 5 -4.78 -17.41 9.27
N ILE A 6 -5.05 -16.12 9.07
CA ILE A 6 -5.75 -15.63 7.86
C ILE A 6 -4.97 -16.01 6.60
N ARG A 7 -3.66 -15.74 6.59
CA ARG A 7 -2.76 -16.12 5.47
C ARG A 7 -2.84 -17.60 5.17
N ARG A 8 -2.71 -18.45 6.19
CA ARG A 8 -2.77 -19.92 6.04
C ARG A 8 -4.12 -20.36 5.53
N ALA A 9 -5.21 -19.87 6.15
CA ALA A 9 -6.57 -20.22 5.77
C ALA A 9 -6.92 -19.82 4.33
N PHE A 10 -6.37 -18.69 3.84
CA PHE A 10 -6.52 -18.27 2.45
C PHE A 10 -5.87 -19.27 1.48
N LEU A 11 -4.62 -19.63 1.72
CA LEU A 11 -3.89 -20.57 0.88
C LEU A 11 -4.51 -21.97 0.93
N ASP A 12 -4.93 -22.44 2.11
CA ASP A 12 -5.57 -23.75 2.27
C ASP A 12 -6.91 -23.83 1.53
N LEU A 13 -7.71 -22.77 1.61
CA LEU A 13 -8.99 -22.67 0.90
C LEU A 13 -8.78 -22.73 -0.62
N LEU A 14 -7.81 -21.99 -1.14
CA LEU A 14 -7.54 -21.95 -2.58
C LEU A 14 -6.89 -23.24 -3.08
N ALA A 15 -6.00 -23.86 -2.31
CA ALA A 15 -5.45 -25.16 -2.62
C ALA A 15 -6.57 -26.23 -2.69
N ALA A 16 -7.53 -26.20 -1.77
CA ALA A 16 -8.70 -27.08 -1.81
C ALA A 16 -9.61 -26.84 -3.02
N ASP A 17 -9.67 -25.59 -3.52
CA ASP A 17 -10.41 -25.21 -4.73
C ASP A 17 -9.55 -25.41 -6.03
N GLY A 18 -8.42 -26.11 -5.94
CA GLY A 18 -7.61 -26.53 -7.09
C GLY A 18 -6.62 -25.48 -7.61
N HIS A 19 -6.30 -24.46 -6.83
CA HIS A 19 -5.26 -23.51 -7.18
C HIS A 19 -3.87 -24.07 -6.86
N ALA A 20 -2.90 -23.84 -7.75
CA ALA A 20 -1.50 -24.05 -7.45
C ALA A 20 -1.00 -22.90 -6.57
N ILE A 21 -0.39 -23.26 -5.44
CA ILE A 21 0.23 -22.26 -4.57
C ILE A 21 1.64 -22.00 -5.09
N VAL A 22 1.85 -20.78 -5.60
CA VAL A 22 3.14 -20.36 -6.17
C VAL A 22 3.99 -19.63 -5.13
N ALA A 23 5.31 -19.68 -5.30
CA ALA A 23 6.23 -18.99 -4.42
C ALA A 23 6.19 -17.47 -4.66
N ARG A 24 6.40 -16.70 -3.60
CA ARG A 24 6.51 -15.25 -3.71
C ARG A 24 7.62 -14.84 -4.70
N ALA A 25 7.40 -13.75 -5.41
CA ALA A 25 8.47 -13.07 -6.12
C ALA A 25 9.28 -12.16 -5.18
N PRO A 26 10.54 -11.80 -5.52
CA PRO A 26 11.27 -10.74 -4.84
C PRO A 26 10.52 -9.39 -4.91
N ILE A 27 10.70 -8.54 -3.89
CA ILE A 27 10.15 -7.17 -3.91
C ILE A 27 10.78 -6.35 -5.05
N VAL A 28 12.00 -6.69 -5.45
CA VAL A 28 12.65 -6.06 -6.62
C VAL A 28 12.72 -7.06 -7.76
N LEU A 29 11.88 -6.85 -8.77
CA LEU A 29 11.91 -7.63 -10.01
C LEU A 29 13.08 -7.17 -10.88
N ARG A 30 14.03 -8.08 -11.17
CA ARG A 30 15.25 -7.75 -11.94
C ARG A 30 14.95 -7.49 -13.41
N ASP A 31 13.94 -8.14 -13.92
CA ASP A 31 13.60 -8.15 -15.35
C ASP A 31 12.43 -7.19 -15.70
N ASP A 32 11.93 -6.43 -14.73
CA ASP A 32 10.92 -5.39 -14.95
C ASP A 32 11.52 -3.98 -14.75
N PRO A 33 11.87 -3.28 -15.86
CA PRO A 33 12.39 -1.92 -15.77
C PRO A 33 11.30 -0.86 -15.54
N THR A 34 10.02 -1.24 -15.59
CA THR A 34 8.89 -0.29 -15.53
C THR A 34 8.54 0.11 -14.11
N THR A 35 8.89 -0.72 -13.12
CA THR A 35 8.61 -0.47 -11.71
C THR A 35 9.87 -0.59 -10.85
N LEU A 36 9.89 0.13 -9.72
CA LEU A 36 10.99 0.00 -8.76
C LEU A 36 10.81 -1.21 -7.84
N PHE A 37 9.57 -1.54 -7.52
CA PHE A 37 9.21 -2.59 -6.57
C PHE A 37 7.96 -3.35 -7.03
N THR A 38 7.81 -4.56 -6.55
CA THR A 38 6.57 -5.31 -6.63
C THR A 38 5.54 -4.63 -5.72
N GLY A 39 4.59 -3.92 -6.30
CA GLY A 39 3.52 -3.21 -5.58
C GLY A 39 2.18 -3.94 -5.57
N SER A 40 2.09 -5.07 -6.30
CA SER A 40 0.92 -5.96 -6.33
C SER A 40 1.31 -7.38 -6.70
N GLY A 41 0.48 -8.35 -6.29
CA GLY A 41 0.73 -9.77 -6.57
C GLY A 41 0.71 -10.13 -8.06
N MET A 42 -0.02 -9.36 -8.87
CA MET A 42 -0.12 -9.62 -10.31
C MET A 42 1.14 -9.25 -11.12
N GLN A 43 1.99 -8.34 -10.62
CA GLN A 43 3.13 -7.87 -11.39
C GLN A 43 4.07 -8.99 -11.88
N PRO A 44 4.45 -9.97 -11.04
CA PRO A 44 5.25 -11.10 -11.49
C PRO A 44 4.53 -12.00 -12.51
N LEU A 45 3.20 -11.96 -12.54
CA LEU A 45 2.34 -12.81 -13.39
C LEU A 45 1.92 -12.13 -14.70
N LEU A 46 2.35 -10.90 -14.94
CA LEU A 46 1.93 -10.13 -16.11
C LEU A 46 2.07 -10.86 -17.45
N PRO A 47 3.16 -11.60 -17.75
CA PRO A 47 3.26 -12.34 -19.02
C PRO A 47 2.14 -13.38 -19.20
N TYR A 48 1.68 -13.98 -18.12
CA TYR A 48 0.62 -15.00 -18.12
C TYR A 48 -0.77 -14.37 -18.26
N LEU A 49 -0.99 -13.23 -17.64
CA LEU A 49 -2.20 -12.41 -17.83
C LEU A 49 -2.30 -11.87 -19.27
N LEU A 50 -1.17 -11.67 -19.94
CA LEU A 50 -1.10 -11.28 -21.36
C LEU A 50 -1.23 -12.46 -22.33
N GLY A 51 -1.39 -13.70 -21.82
CA GLY A 51 -1.75 -14.85 -22.63
C GLY A 51 -0.71 -15.97 -22.70
N ALA A 52 0.44 -15.85 -22.04
CA ALA A 52 1.35 -16.99 -21.88
C ALA A 52 0.74 -18.05 -20.96
N ASP A 53 1.12 -19.32 -21.14
CA ASP A 53 0.70 -20.41 -20.24
C ASP A 53 1.64 -20.46 -19.03
N HIS A 54 1.06 -20.50 -17.81
CA HIS A 54 1.84 -20.70 -16.60
C HIS A 54 2.17 -22.18 -16.39
N PRO A 55 3.41 -22.54 -15.97
CA PRO A 55 3.80 -23.95 -15.82
C PRO A 55 2.98 -24.71 -14.77
N ASP A 56 2.46 -24.03 -13.76
CA ASP A 56 1.65 -24.63 -12.69
C ASP A 56 0.13 -24.63 -12.98
N GLY A 57 -0.28 -24.17 -14.18
CA GLY A 57 -1.68 -24.21 -14.62
C GLY A 57 -2.39 -22.87 -14.64
N ALA A 58 -3.72 -22.90 -14.75
CA ALA A 58 -4.55 -21.72 -14.95
C ALA A 58 -5.13 -21.13 -13.65
N ARG A 59 -5.09 -21.86 -12.54
CA ARG A 59 -5.53 -21.41 -11.21
C ARG A 59 -4.31 -21.25 -10.31
N LEU A 60 -4.00 -20.03 -9.94
CA LEU A 60 -2.83 -19.71 -9.13
C LEU A 60 -3.22 -18.95 -7.87
N ALA A 61 -2.46 -19.15 -6.81
CA ALA A 61 -2.58 -18.32 -5.60
C ALA A 61 -1.23 -18.15 -4.91
N ASP A 62 -1.05 -17.02 -4.26
CA ASP A 62 0.08 -16.76 -3.38
C ASP A 62 -0.23 -15.76 -2.27
N VAL A 63 0.78 -15.46 -1.50
CA VAL A 63 0.85 -14.28 -0.65
C VAL A 63 2.14 -13.54 -0.98
N GLN A 64 1.98 -12.38 -1.62
CA GLN A 64 3.09 -11.60 -2.15
C GLN A 64 3.44 -10.43 -1.23
N PRO A 65 4.67 -10.38 -0.68
CA PRO A 65 5.19 -9.16 -0.07
C PRO A 65 5.30 -8.05 -1.10
N CYS A 66 4.65 -6.93 -0.81
CA CYS A 66 4.58 -5.76 -1.67
C CYS A 66 5.19 -4.55 -1.00
N LEU A 67 5.72 -3.63 -1.80
CA LEU A 67 6.22 -2.35 -1.32
C LEU A 67 5.75 -1.22 -2.23
N ARG A 68 4.98 -0.28 -1.67
CA ARG A 68 4.49 0.94 -2.34
C ARG A 68 5.22 2.15 -1.78
N ALA A 69 6.20 2.63 -2.52
CA ALA A 69 7.02 3.77 -2.10
C ALA A 69 6.26 5.11 -2.15
N GLN A 70 5.20 5.20 -2.96
CA GLN A 70 4.32 6.37 -3.03
C GLN A 70 3.56 6.61 -1.73
N ASP A 71 3.19 5.56 -1.01
CA ASP A 71 2.39 5.65 0.21
C ASP A 71 3.24 6.04 1.44
N MET A 72 4.56 6.18 1.26
CA MET A 72 5.49 6.43 2.37
C MET A 72 5.16 7.68 3.19
N ASP A 73 4.70 8.75 2.53
CA ASP A 73 4.42 10.01 3.19
C ASP A 73 3.11 10.00 3.99
N GLU A 74 2.21 9.06 3.67
CA GLU A 74 0.93 8.86 4.35
C GLU A 74 1.07 7.96 5.59
N VAL A 75 2.18 7.20 5.70
CA VAL A 75 2.46 6.35 6.85
C VAL A 75 2.62 7.20 8.12
N GLY A 76 1.84 6.86 9.10
CA GLY A 76 1.63 7.59 10.37
C GLY A 76 0.15 7.64 10.73
N ASP A 77 -0.74 7.54 9.72
CA ASP A 77 -2.16 7.29 9.91
C ASP A 77 -2.45 5.83 10.34
N ASN A 78 -3.72 5.46 10.40
CA ASN A 78 -4.15 4.14 10.89
C ASN A 78 -4.31 3.07 9.80
N ARG A 79 -4.04 3.37 8.52
CA ARG A 79 -4.37 2.48 7.38
C ARG A 79 -3.27 2.32 6.34
N HIS A 80 -2.37 3.32 6.18
CA HIS A 80 -1.30 3.26 5.20
C HIS A 80 -0.06 2.56 5.74
N THR A 81 0.52 1.73 4.90
CA THR A 81 1.79 1.03 5.13
C THR A 81 2.59 1.02 3.84
N THR A 82 3.91 1.21 3.91
CA THR A 82 4.77 1.07 2.71
C THR A 82 4.97 -0.40 2.34
N PHE A 83 5.08 -1.26 3.33
CA PHE A 83 5.20 -2.71 3.17
C PHE A 83 3.92 -3.40 3.64
N PHE A 84 3.42 -4.32 2.84
CA PHE A 84 2.26 -5.14 3.18
C PHE A 84 2.31 -6.48 2.45
N GLU A 85 1.48 -7.43 2.88
CA GLU A 85 1.28 -8.70 2.21
C GLU A 85 -0.02 -8.67 1.43
N MET A 86 0.05 -8.98 0.13
CA MET A 86 -1.13 -9.12 -0.72
C MET A 86 -1.49 -10.59 -0.84
N LEU A 87 -2.68 -10.95 -0.37
CA LEU A 87 -3.32 -12.22 -0.67
C LEU A 87 -3.76 -12.17 -2.13
N GLY A 88 -3.29 -13.09 -2.95
CA GLY A 88 -3.58 -13.10 -4.39
C GLY A 88 -4.14 -14.42 -4.89
N ASN A 89 -5.17 -14.36 -5.76
CA ASN A 89 -5.54 -15.50 -6.59
C ASN A 89 -5.86 -15.07 -8.02
N TRP A 90 -5.49 -15.92 -8.96
CA TRP A 90 -5.60 -15.64 -10.39
C TRP A 90 -6.30 -16.78 -11.11
N SER A 91 -7.14 -16.38 -12.07
CA SER A 91 -7.67 -17.26 -13.12
C SER A 91 -7.10 -16.83 -14.47
N LEU A 92 -6.40 -17.72 -15.12
CA LEU A 92 -5.85 -17.49 -16.46
C LEU A 92 -6.80 -18.11 -17.51
N GLY A 93 -8.02 -17.54 -17.62
CA GLY A 93 -9.05 -17.98 -18.53
C GLY A 93 -9.80 -19.26 -18.10
N ASP A 94 -9.88 -19.54 -16.80
CA ASP A 94 -10.55 -20.73 -16.27
C ASP A 94 -11.90 -20.38 -15.60
N TYR A 95 -11.92 -19.44 -14.66
CA TYR A 95 -13.14 -18.97 -14.01
C TYR A 95 -13.22 -17.44 -14.00
N GLU A 96 -14.43 -16.95 -13.76
CA GLU A 96 -14.75 -15.52 -13.72
C GLU A 96 -15.55 -15.15 -12.45
N LYS A 97 -16.39 -14.12 -12.52
CA LYS A 97 -17.16 -13.51 -11.42
C LYS A 97 -17.99 -14.52 -10.64
N ALA A 98 -18.65 -15.45 -11.35
CA ALA A 98 -19.55 -16.44 -10.74
C ALA A 98 -18.87 -17.37 -9.74
N GLU A 99 -17.55 -17.60 -9.85
CA GLU A 99 -16.76 -18.35 -8.88
C GLU A 99 -15.97 -17.43 -7.94
N GLN A 100 -15.36 -16.36 -8.46
CA GLN A 100 -14.50 -15.48 -7.68
C GLN A 100 -15.24 -14.80 -6.54
N ILE A 101 -16.36 -14.13 -6.83
CA ILE A 101 -17.07 -13.33 -5.82
C ILE A 101 -17.63 -14.21 -4.68
N PRO A 102 -18.30 -15.35 -4.94
CA PRO A 102 -18.74 -16.24 -3.86
C PRO A 102 -17.58 -16.84 -3.06
N ARG A 103 -16.44 -17.15 -3.70
CA ARG A 103 -15.23 -17.66 -3.02
C ARG A 103 -14.69 -16.62 -2.05
N LEU A 104 -14.54 -15.36 -2.50
CA LEU A 104 -14.08 -14.25 -1.67
C LEU A 104 -15.05 -14.01 -0.50
N PHE A 105 -16.35 -13.94 -0.77
CA PHE A 105 -17.34 -13.73 0.29
C PHE A 105 -17.30 -14.85 1.34
N ARG A 106 -17.22 -16.12 0.91
CA ARG A 106 -17.06 -17.26 1.81
C ARG A 106 -15.78 -17.18 2.64
N PHE A 107 -14.67 -16.79 2.02
CA PHE A 107 -13.41 -16.56 2.74
C PHE A 107 -13.57 -15.51 3.82
N LEU A 108 -14.09 -14.33 3.47
CA LEU A 108 -14.23 -13.21 4.41
C LEU A 108 -15.22 -13.51 5.54
N VAL A 109 -16.39 -14.06 5.21
CA VAL A 109 -17.49 -14.25 6.19
C VAL A 109 -17.36 -15.56 6.95
N ASP A 110 -17.17 -16.70 6.24
CA ASP A 110 -17.22 -18.02 6.87
C ASP A 110 -15.86 -18.46 7.43
N THR A 111 -14.76 -18.03 6.82
CA THR A 111 -13.42 -18.45 7.26
C THR A 111 -12.80 -17.41 8.20
N VAL A 112 -12.74 -16.15 7.80
CA VAL A 112 -12.19 -15.06 8.64
C VAL A 112 -13.16 -14.65 9.74
N GLY A 113 -14.47 -14.76 9.50
CA GLY A 113 -15.52 -14.44 10.46
C GLY A 113 -15.92 -12.97 10.48
N LEU A 114 -15.77 -12.25 9.35
CA LEU A 114 -16.21 -10.87 9.26
C LEU A 114 -17.74 -10.78 9.29
N ASP A 115 -18.25 -9.76 9.96
CA ASP A 115 -19.69 -9.48 10.00
C ASP A 115 -20.18 -9.02 8.62
N PRO A 116 -21.05 -9.77 7.93
CA PRO A 116 -21.55 -9.39 6.61
C PRO A 116 -22.34 -8.07 6.62
N ASN A 117 -22.86 -7.64 7.78
CA ASN A 117 -23.50 -6.33 7.91
C ASN A 117 -22.51 -5.16 7.79
N ARG A 118 -21.23 -5.44 7.92
CA ARG A 118 -20.15 -4.44 7.79
C ARG A 118 -19.41 -4.50 6.47
N ILE A 119 -19.73 -5.45 5.61
CA ILE A 119 -19.16 -5.57 4.28
C ILE A 119 -20.00 -4.71 3.31
N TYR A 120 -19.30 -3.86 2.58
CA TYR A 120 -19.81 -3.02 1.50
C TYR A 120 -18.97 -3.28 0.25
N VAL A 121 -19.56 -3.06 -0.92
CA VAL A 121 -18.86 -3.34 -2.17
C VAL A 121 -19.06 -2.23 -3.18
N SER A 122 -18.15 -2.16 -4.15
CA SER A 122 -18.31 -1.33 -5.33
C SER A 122 -18.23 -2.16 -6.59
N CYS A 123 -18.86 -1.67 -7.67
CA CYS A 123 -18.89 -2.26 -8.99
C CYS A 123 -18.78 -1.18 -10.06
N PHE A 124 -18.36 -1.57 -11.25
CA PHE A 124 -18.20 -0.64 -12.37
C PHE A 124 -19.57 -0.19 -12.94
N ILE A 125 -19.74 1.13 -13.07
CA ILE A 125 -20.98 1.74 -13.58
C ILE A 125 -21.14 1.60 -15.09
N GLY A 126 -20.06 1.28 -15.81
CA GLY A 126 -20.00 1.25 -17.28
C GLY A 126 -19.30 2.47 -17.86
N ASP A 127 -18.93 2.36 -19.12
CA ASP A 127 -18.36 3.46 -19.91
C ASP A 127 -19.01 3.45 -21.30
N PRO A 128 -20.12 4.20 -21.47
CA PRO A 128 -20.83 4.26 -22.75
C PRO A 128 -20.01 4.85 -23.89
N GLU A 129 -19.04 5.72 -23.61
CA GLU A 129 -18.20 6.36 -24.63
C GLU A 129 -17.29 5.33 -25.30
N HIS A 130 -16.81 4.36 -24.54
CA HIS A 130 -16.02 3.24 -25.04
C HIS A 130 -16.83 1.98 -25.32
N GLY A 131 -18.16 2.02 -25.13
CA GLY A 131 -19.04 0.89 -25.36
C GLY A 131 -18.88 -0.24 -24.31
N ILE A 132 -18.35 0.05 -23.12
CA ILE A 132 -18.16 -0.91 -22.04
C ILE A 132 -19.41 -0.92 -21.15
N PRO A 133 -20.09 -2.08 -21.01
CA PRO A 133 -21.33 -2.16 -20.25
C PRO A 133 -21.09 -2.03 -18.73
N ARG A 134 -22.16 -1.63 -18.04
CA ARG A 134 -22.26 -1.68 -16.58
C ARG A 134 -22.11 -3.12 -16.07
N ASP A 135 -21.41 -3.31 -14.96
CA ASP A 135 -21.19 -4.63 -14.37
C ASP A 135 -22.39 -5.08 -13.49
N GLU A 136 -23.50 -5.37 -14.15
CA GLU A 136 -24.70 -5.90 -13.50
C GLU A 136 -24.51 -7.32 -12.95
N GLU A 137 -23.59 -8.10 -13.53
CA GLU A 137 -23.33 -9.47 -13.11
C GLU A 137 -22.70 -9.51 -11.71
N SER A 138 -21.63 -8.74 -11.48
CA SER A 138 -21.02 -8.65 -10.15
C SER A 138 -22.01 -8.16 -9.11
N ALA A 139 -22.76 -7.11 -9.42
CA ALA A 139 -23.77 -6.56 -8.52
C ALA A 139 -24.87 -7.58 -8.16
N ALA A 140 -25.35 -8.34 -9.14
CA ALA A 140 -26.37 -9.38 -8.90
C ALA A 140 -25.84 -10.53 -8.04
N ILE A 141 -24.55 -10.91 -8.22
CA ILE A 141 -23.92 -11.95 -7.38
C ILE A 141 -23.81 -11.45 -5.94
N TRP A 142 -23.32 -10.21 -5.72
CA TRP A 142 -23.24 -9.60 -4.39
C TRP A 142 -24.60 -9.48 -3.72
N GLU A 143 -25.62 -8.99 -4.44
CA GLU A 143 -26.97 -8.86 -3.92
C GLU A 143 -27.53 -10.21 -3.44
N ARG A 144 -27.33 -11.26 -4.21
CA ARG A 144 -27.74 -12.62 -3.82
C ARG A 144 -27.02 -13.08 -2.55
N LEU A 145 -25.68 -12.91 -2.48
CA LEU A 145 -24.88 -13.34 -1.33
C LEU A 145 -25.26 -12.60 -0.05
N PHE A 146 -25.51 -11.30 -0.11
CA PHE A 146 -26.00 -10.53 1.03
C PHE A 146 -27.39 -10.95 1.44
N THR A 147 -28.30 -11.13 0.48
CA THR A 147 -29.69 -11.56 0.74
C THR A 147 -29.73 -12.94 1.40
N GLU A 148 -28.90 -13.89 0.97
CA GLU A 148 -28.77 -15.23 1.58
C GLU A 148 -28.32 -15.15 3.06
N ARG A 149 -27.68 -14.07 3.47
CA ARG A 149 -27.28 -13.77 4.87
C ARG A 149 -28.28 -12.87 5.62
N GLY A 150 -29.41 -12.54 4.98
CA GLY A 150 -30.42 -11.63 5.57
C GLY A 150 -29.96 -10.16 5.65
N VAL A 151 -29.01 -9.77 4.83
CA VAL A 151 -28.45 -8.42 4.78
C VAL A 151 -29.06 -7.67 3.60
N SER A 152 -29.51 -6.41 3.81
CA SER A 152 -29.96 -5.53 2.72
C SER A 152 -28.83 -5.25 1.74
N ALA A 153 -29.16 -5.25 0.44
CA ALA A 153 -28.20 -5.06 -0.65
C ALA A 153 -28.67 -3.95 -1.61
N ASP A 154 -29.14 -2.83 -1.05
CA ASP A 154 -29.53 -1.66 -1.82
C ASP A 154 -28.34 -1.16 -2.68
N ARG A 155 -28.68 -0.65 -3.87
CA ARG A 155 -27.74 -0.18 -4.89
C ARG A 155 -27.79 1.32 -5.03
N ILE A 156 -26.65 1.96 -5.31
CA ILE A 156 -26.54 3.39 -5.58
C ILE A 156 -25.52 3.68 -6.67
N ASP A 157 -25.82 4.63 -7.53
CA ASP A 157 -24.89 5.15 -8.53
C ASP A 157 -24.20 6.39 -7.97
N LEU A 158 -22.90 6.32 -7.78
CA LEU A 158 -22.08 7.42 -7.30
C LEU A 158 -21.18 7.99 -8.39
N ASP A 159 -20.80 7.17 -9.37
CA ASP A 159 -19.98 7.51 -10.53
C ASP A 159 -18.57 8.00 -10.15
N THR A 160 -18.46 9.13 -9.46
CA THR A 160 -17.19 9.73 -9.04
C THR A 160 -17.08 9.86 -7.52
N GLU A 161 -15.84 10.00 -7.03
CA GLU A 161 -15.59 10.26 -5.61
C GLU A 161 -16.18 11.58 -5.17
N GLU A 162 -16.10 12.62 -6.01
CA GLU A 162 -16.65 13.94 -5.72
C GLU A 162 -18.16 13.88 -5.52
N TYR A 163 -18.87 13.14 -6.38
CA TYR A 163 -20.31 12.95 -6.21
C TYR A 163 -20.61 12.15 -4.92
N GLY A 164 -19.81 11.10 -4.65
CA GLY A 164 -19.89 10.33 -3.42
C GLY A 164 -19.64 11.19 -2.17
N ASN A 165 -18.65 12.07 -2.21
CA ASN A 165 -18.32 13.01 -1.13
C ASN A 165 -19.48 13.97 -0.80
N GLU A 166 -20.26 14.38 -1.80
CA GLU A 166 -21.41 15.28 -1.62
C GLU A 166 -22.69 14.57 -1.17
N HIS A 167 -22.90 13.30 -1.59
CA HIS A 167 -24.17 12.59 -1.43
C HIS A 167 -24.11 11.40 -0.47
N GLY A 168 -22.92 10.79 -0.29
CA GLY A 168 -22.71 9.60 0.51
C GLY A 168 -23.35 8.34 -0.09
N SER A 169 -23.08 7.20 0.54
CA SER A 169 -23.69 5.92 0.15
C SER A 169 -25.19 5.83 0.45
N GLN A 170 -25.74 6.72 1.25
CA GLN A 170 -27.15 6.73 1.71
C GLN A 170 -27.61 5.36 2.30
N GLY A 171 -26.67 4.61 2.86
CA GLY A 171 -26.90 3.26 3.40
C GLY A 171 -26.86 2.14 2.37
N ALA A 172 -26.70 2.45 1.08
CA ALA A 172 -26.57 1.44 0.03
C ALA A 172 -25.28 0.62 0.19
N ARG A 173 -25.43 -0.70 0.01
CA ARG A 173 -24.35 -1.66 0.21
C ARG A 173 -23.52 -1.86 -1.04
N ILE A 174 -24.13 -1.70 -2.20
CA ILE A 174 -23.50 -1.87 -3.51
C ILE A 174 -23.47 -0.50 -4.18
N ALA A 175 -22.29 0.12 -4.27
CA ALA A 175 -22.10 1.39 -4.96
C ALA A 175 -21.52 1.14 -6.36
N PHE A 176 -21.86 2.01 -7.31
CA PHE A 176 -21.31 1.95 -8.66
C PHE A 176 -20.48 3.20 -8.92
N TYR A 177 -19.22 2.96 -9.36
CA TYR A 177 -18.29 4.02 -9.75
C TYR A 177 -17.79 3.82 -11.17
N GLY A 178 -17.34 4.90 -11.79
CA GLY A 178 -16.67 4.89 -13.09
C GLY A 178 -15.21 4.48 -12.96
N HIS A 179 -14.30 5.45 -13.02
CA HIS A 179 -12.86 5.19 -13.00
C HIS A 179 -12.35 4.41 -11.79
N LYS A 180 -13.02 4.52 -10.64
CA LYS A 180 -12.63 3.79 -9.41
C LYS A 180 -12.84 2.29 -9.51
N ASN A 181 -13.75 1.82 -10.35
CA ASN A 181 -13.97 0.40 -10.60
C ASN A 181 -13.56 -0.03 -12.02
N TRP A 182 -12.60 0.71 -12.58
CA TRP A 182 -11.87 0.30 -13.77
C TRP A 182 -10.40 0.11 -13.43
N TRP A 183 -9.88 -1.08 -13.64
CA TRP A 183 -8.47 -1.37 -13.43
C TRP A 183 -7.69 -1.41 -14.73
N SER A 184 -6.57 -0.72 -14.74
CA SER A 184 -5.47 -0.89 -15.68
C SER A 184 -4.14 -0.50 -15.01
N ARG A 185 -3.01 -0.84 -15.62
CA ARG A 185 -1.68 -0.43 -15.11
C ARG A 185 -1.43 1.07 -15.23
N PHE A 186 -2.24 1.80 -15.96
CA PHE A 186 -2.01 3.20 -16.32
C PHE A 186 -3.10 4.17 -15.83
N GLY A 187 -4.12 3.66 -15.14
CA GLY A 187 -5.27 4.47 -14.69
C GLY A 187 -6.54 4.20 -15.47
N GLY A 188 -7.30 5.25 -15.80
CA GLY A 188 -8.58 5.11 -16.49
C GLY A 188 -8.49 4.62 -17.93
N PRO A 189 -9.65 4.34 -18.55
CA PRO A 189 -9.70 3.83 -19.95
C PRO A 189 -8.94 4.68 -20.95
N ASP A 190 -8.96 6.01 -20.78
CA ASP A 190 -8.28 6.95 -21.69
C ASP A 190 -6.75 6.94 -21.58
N GLU A 191 -6.24 6.60 -20.39
CA GLU A 191 -4.81 6.63 -20.08
C GLU A 191 -4.08 5.36 -20.53
N MET A 192 -4.82 4.33 -20.95
CA MET A 192 -4.25 3.05 -21.36
C MET A 192 -3.57 3.16 -22.72
N PRO A 193 -2.33 2.65 -22.88
CA PRO A 193 -1.70 2.48 -24.19
C PRO A 193 -2.35 1.32 -24.95
N ALA A 194 -2.29 1.40 -26.30
CA ALA A 194 -2.76 0.32 -27.15
C ALA A 194 -2.03 -1.00 -26.86
N GLY A 195 -2.80 -2.08 -26.80
CA GLY A 195 -2.31 -3.43 -26.48
C GLY A 195 -2.39 -3.80 -25.00
N ASP A 196 -2.56 -2.85 -24.09
CA ASP A 196 -2.62 -3.11 -22.66
C ASP A 196 -3.98 -3.70 -22.24
N PRO A 197 -3.98 -4.66 -21.29
CA PRO A 197 -5.19 -5.23 -20.74
C PRO A 197 -5.76 -4.36 -19.63
N GLY A 198 -7.06 -4.42 -19.45
CA GLY A 198 -7.79 -3.81 -18.35
C GLY A 198 -9.20 -4.39 -18.26
N GLY A 199 -9.95 -3.91 -17.32
CA GLY A 199 -11.34 -4.33 -17.14
C GLY A 199 -12.00 -3.76 -15.90
N PRO A 200 -13.30 -4.00 -15.76
CA PRO A 200 -14.03 -3.65 -14.57
C PRO A 200 -13.49 -4.41 -13.36
N ASP A 201 -13.61 -3.81 -12.21
CA ASP A 201 -13.31 -4.45 -10.95
C ASP A 201 -14.47 -4.31 -9.95
N SER A 202 -14.37 -5.08 -8.87
CA SER A 202 -15.28 -5.00 -7.74
C SER A 202 -14.47 -5.04 -6.45
N GLU A 203 -14.51 -3.93 -5.73
CA GLU A 203 -13.82 -3.75 -4.46
C GLU A 203 -14.71 -4.15 -3.29
N VAL A 204 -14.09 -4.60 -2.22
CA VAL A 204 -14.73 -4.95 -0.95
C VAL A 204 -14.18 -4.06 0.14
N PHE A 205 -15.10 -3.44 0.88
CA PHE A 205 -14.81 -2.54 1.98
C PHE A 205 -15.36 -3.10 3.28
N TYR A 206 -14.63 -2.88 4.37
CA TYR A 206 -15.12 -3.11 5.73
C TYR A 206 -15.45 -1.77 6.38
N TYR A 207 -16.64 -1.68 6.98
CA TYR A 207 -17.16 -0.46 7.58
C TYR A 207 -16.94 -0.44 9.10
N PHE A 208 -16.36 0.65 9.61
CA PHE A 208 -16.12 0.90 11.01
C PHE A 208 -17.05 2.01 11.54
N PRO A 209 -18.22 1.68 12.09
CA PRO A 209 -19.19 2.69 12.56
C PRO A 209 -18.68 3.49 13.76
N GLN A 210 -17.66 3.00 14.48
CA GLN A 210 -17.03 3.70 15.61
C GLN A 210 -16.06 4.81 15.17
N VAL A 211 -15.70 4.87 13.89
CA VAL A 211 -14.85 5.93 13.35
C VAL A 211 -15.72 7.10 12.94
N GLU A 212 -15.42 8.30 13.46
CA GLU A 212 -16.06 9.53 13.00
C GLU A 212 -15.55 9.89 11.60
N HIS A 213 -16.49 10.24 10.72
CA HIS A 213 -16.13 10.66 9.36
C HIS A 213 -15.39 12.01 9.40
N ASP A 214 -14.22 12.07 8.77
CA ASP A 214 -13.47 13.31 8.63
C ASP A 214 -14.07 14.16 7.48
N PRO A 215 -14.64 15.34 7.77
CA PRO A 215 -15.25 16.20 6.77
C PRO A 215 -14.25 16.80 5.77
N ALA A 216 -12.94 16.68 6.02
CA ALA A 216 -11.91 17.07 5.05
C ALA A 216 -11.96 16.20 3.78
N PHE A 217 -12.50 14.98 3.89
CA PHE A 217 -12.65 14.03 2.78
C PHE A 217 -14.09 14.00 2.20
N GLY A 218 -14.89 15.02 2.44
CA GLY A 218 -16.23 15.14 1.90
C GLY A 218 -17.30 15.32 2.98
N ARG A 219 -18.51 15.66 2.54
CA ARG A 219 -19.63 15.90 3.45
C ARG A 219 -20.20 14.63 4.05
N TYR A 220 -20.15 13.53 3.29
CA TYR A 220 -20.74 12.26 3.67
C TYR A 220 -19.79 11.08 3.37
N PRO A 221 -19.81 10.03 4.20
CA PRO A 221 -19.03 8.83 3.93
C PRO A 221 -19.62 8.00 2.80
N HIS A 222 -18.75 7.39 2.01
CA HIS A 222 -19.08 6.40 0.98
C HIS A 222 -17.94 5.38 0.83
N GLN A 223 -18.12 4.29 0.05
CA GLN A 223 -17.16 3.20 -0.03
C GLN A 223 -15.74 3.67 -0.38
N ASN A 224 -15.59 4.52 -1.38
CA ASN A 224 -14.30 5.06 -1.81
C ASN A 224 -13.91 6.38 -1.11
N SER A 225 -14.42 6.62 0.12
CA SER A 225 -14.07 7.81 0.90
C SER A 225 -12.88 7.55 1.83
N ASP A 226 -11.89 8.44 1.83
CA ASP A 226 -10.77 8.40 2.77
C ASP A 226 -11.11 8.95 4.17
N GLY A 227 -12.38 9.27 4.43
CA GLY A 227 -12.87 9.79 5.70
C GLY A 227 -12.80 8.85 6.90
N GLY A 228 -12.23 7.67 6.76
CA GLY A 228 -11.85 6.76 7.84
C GLY A 228 -12.81 5.62 8.14
N GLN A 229 -14.09 5.74 7.78
CA GLN A 229 -15.10 4.73 8.12
C GLN A 229 -15.04 3.47 7.25
N TYR A 230 -14.68 3.61 5.98
CA TYR A 230 -14.54 2.52 5.04
C TYR A 230 -13.06 2.18 4.83
N LEU A 231 -12.74 0.90 4.89
CA LEU A 231 -11.41 0.37 4.62
C LEU A 231 -11.53 -0.65 3.49
N GLU A 232 -10.95 -0.36 2.34
CA GLU A 232 -10.82 -1.34 1.26
C GLU A 232 -9.97 -2.52 1.77
N ILE A 233 -10.54 -3.74 1.69
CA ILE A 233 -9.87 -4.96 2.15
C ILE A 233 -9.52 -5.91 1.00
N GLY A 234 -10.04 -5.68 -0.19
CA GLY A 234 -9.71 -6.47 -1.38
C GLY A 234 -10.40 -5.99 -2.63
N ASN A 235 -9.79 -6.28 -3.76
CA ASN A 235 -10.28 -5.94 -5.08
C ASN A 235 -10.19 -7.16 -6.02
N SER A 236 -11.27 -7.47 -6.74
CA SER A 236 -11.31 -8.48 -7.81
C SER A 236 -11.41 -7.79 -9.16
N VAL A 237 -10.33 -7.84 -9.92
CA VAL A 237 -10.27 -7.33 -11.29
C VAL A 237 -10.72 -8.41 -12.26
N PHE A 238 -11.67 -8.07 -13.11
CA PHE A 238 -12.16 -8.91 -14.21
C PHE A 238 -11.56 -8.40 -15.52
N MET A 239 -10.36 -8.90 -15.82
CA MET A 239 -9.54 -8.45 -16.94
C MET A 239 -10.12 -9.01 -18.25
N THR A 240 -11.02 -8.24 -18.83
CA THR A 240 -11.86 -8.66 -19.97
C THR A 240 -11.42 -8.00 -21.27
N TYR A 241 -10.84 -6.78 -21.21
CA TYR A 241 -10.62 -5.94 -22.38
C TYR A 241 -9.15 -5.68 -22.66
N ARG A 242 -8.87 -5.30 -23.90
CA ARG A 242 -7.59 -4.77 -24.36
C ARG A 242 -7.83 -3.48 -25.14
N LYS A 243 -7.04 -2.44 -24.86
CA LYS A 243 -7.06 -1.18 -25.63
C LYS A 243 -6.63 -1.44 -27.06
N THR A 244 -7.38 -0.91 -28.05
CA THR A 244 -7.07 -1.01 -29.48
C THR A 244 -6.30 0.23 -29.96
N GLU A 245 -5.68 0.16 -31.15
CA GLU A 245 -4.89 1.25 -31.72
C GLU A 245 -5.75 2.48 -32.07
N ASP A 246 -7.02 2.29 -32.36
CA ASP A 246 -8.00 3.35 -32.66
C ASP A 246 -8.59 3.99 -31.38
N GLY A 247 -8.13 3.60 -30.19
CA GLY A 247 -8.57 4.11 -28.91
C GLY A 247 -9.81 3.42 -28.34
N GLY A 248 -10.38 2.44 -29.03
CA GLY A 248 -11.47 1.59 -28.52
C GLY A 248 -10.99 0.44 -27.66
N PHE A 249 -11.91 -0.50 -27.41
CA PHE A 249 -11.63 -1.72 -26.66
C PHE A 249 -12.10 -2.96 -27.44
N ALA A 250 -11.32 -4.04 -27.35
CA ALA A 250 -11.70 -5.36 -27.83
C ALA A 250 -11.60 -6.35 -26.65
N GLU A 251 -12.48 -7.31 -26.63
CA GLU A 251 -12.41 -8.40 -25.63
C GLU A 251 -11.11 -9.20 -25.80
N LEU A 252 -10.54 -9.62 -24.67
CA LEU A 252 -9.43 -10.56 -24.65
C LEU A 252 -9.90 -11.95 -25.09
N PRO A 253 -9.03 -12.74 -25.74
CA PRO A 253 -9.34 -14.12 -26.10
C PRO A 253 -9.63 -15.02 -24.89
N ARG A 254 -9.05 -14.67 -23.74
CA ARG A 254 -9.29 -15.30 -22.44
C ARG A 254 -9.52 -14.20 -21.42
N HIS A 255 -10.62 -14.29 -20.69
CA HIS A 255 -10.87 -13.38 -19.57
C HIS A 255 -10.11 -13.89 -18.35
N ASN A 256 -9.44 -13.01 -17.67
CA ASN A 256 -8.67 -13.36 -16.48
C ASN A 256 -9.31 -12.75 -15.23
N VAL A 257 -9.09 -13.40 -14.10
CA VAL A 257 -9.37 -12.83 -12.78
C VAL A 257 -8.03 -12.53 -12.12
N ASP A 258 -7.92 -11.35 -11.56
CA ASP A 258 -6.83 -10.92 -10.69
C ASP A 258 -7.44 -10.41 -9.39
N PHE A 259 -7.26 -11.17 -8.30
CA PHE A 259 -7.68 -10.74 -6.98
C PHE A 259 -6.46 -10.34 -6.14
N GLY A 260 -6.57 -9.18 -5.50
CA GLY A 260 -5.64 -8.71 -4.48
C GLY A 260 -6.38 -8.30 -3.21
N GLY A 261 -6.01 -8.88 -2.07
CA GLY A 261 -6.52 -8.49 -0.74
C GLY A 261 -5.39 -8.14 0.21
N GLY A 262 -5.49 -7.01 0.90
CA GLY A 262 -4.50 -6.62 1.91
C GLY A 262 -4.62 -7.48 3.16
N LEU A 263 -3.63 -8.34 3.44
CA LEU A 263 -3.64 -9.19 4.63
C LEU A 263 -3.78 -8.36 5.91
N GLU A 264 -3.03 -7.27 6.02
CA GLU A 264 -3.06 -6.38 7.18
C GLU A 264 -4.45 -5.75 7.38
N ARG A 265 -5.10 -5.35 6.29
CA ARG A 265 -6.43 -4.74 6.32
C ARG A 265 -7.52 -5.75 6.68
N ILE A 266 -7.47 -6.96 6.12
CA ILE A 266 -8.38 -8.05 6.49
C ILE A 266 -8.18 -8.46 7.95
N ALA A 267 -6.93 -8.52 8.43
CA ALA A 267 -6.64 -8.82 9.82
C ALA A 267 -7.16 -7.73 10.77
N ALA A 268 -7.03 -6.45 10.40
CA ALA A 268 -7.59 -5.33 11.15
C ALA A 268 -9.12 -5.42 11.23
N ALA A 269 -9.78 -5.71 10.09
CA ALA A 269 -11.22 -5.96 10.06
C ALA A 269 -11.63 -7.13 10.97
N SER A 270 -10.84 -8.23 11.00
CA SER A 270 -11.14 -9.42 11.79
C SER A 270 -11.10 -9.21 13.30
N ILE A 271 -10.36 -8.22 13.77
CA ILE A 271 -10.28 -7.82 15.19
C ILE A 271 -11.10 -6.55 15.49
N ASP A 272 -11.91 -6.11 14.53
CA ASP A 272 -12.72 -4.89 14.59
C ASP A 272 -11.92 -3.62 14.94
N SER A 273 -10.69 -3.53 14.46
CA SER A 273 -9.81 -2.38 14.65
C SER A 273 -9.66 -1.58 13.36
N PRO A 274 -9.93 -0.26 13.35
CA PRO A 274 -9.62 0.59 12.20
C PRO A 274 -8.11 0.87 12.09
N ASP A 275 -7.30 0.38 13.02
CA ASP A 275 -5.86 0.59 13.11
C ASP A 275 -5.10 -0.68 12.71
N VAL A 276 -4.53 -0.70 11.50
CA VAL A 276 -3.76 -1.82 10.95
C VAL A 276 -2.49 -2.13 11.75
N TYR A 277 -2.03 -1.23 12.59
CA TYR A 277 -0.85 -1.44 13.43
C TYR A 277 -1.13 -2.30 14.67
N ARG A 278 -2.40 -2.57 15.01
CA ARG A 278 -2.79 -3.41 16.13
C ARG A 278 -2.89 -4.90 15.83
N ILE A 279 -2.64 -5.30 14.57
CA ILE A 279 -2.69 -6.71 14.16
C ILE A 279 -1.47 -7.50 14.66
N SER A 280 -1.61 -8.83 14.70
CA SER A 280 -0.57 -9.75 15.20
C SER A 280 0.76 -9.71 14.44
N LEU A 281 0.81 -9.19 13.20
CA LEU A 281 2.04 -9.02 12.41
C LEU A 281 2.77 -7.69 12.64
N VAL A 282 2.12 -6.70 13.26
CA VAL A 282 2.71 -5.37 13.46
C VAL A 282 2.78 -5.01 14.94
N TRP A 283 1.77 -5.35 15.72
CA TRP A 283 1.70 -5.02 17.13
C TRP A 283 2.93 -5.45 17.95
N PRO A 284 3.54 -6.65 17.76
CA PRO A 284 4.75 -7.01 18.48
C PRO A 284 5.97 -6.11 18.15
N ILE A 285 6.00 -5.47 16.97
CA ILE A 285 7.03 -4.48 16.63
C ILE A 285 6.79 -3.19 17.41
N VAL A 286 5.53 -2.77 17.53
CA VAL A 286 5.12 -1.62 18.35
C VAL A 286 5.44 -1.88 19.82
N GLN A 287 5.12 -3.06 20.36
CA GLN A 287 5.46 -3.44 21.72
C GLN A 287 6.97 -3.38 21.99
N ALA A 288 7.79 -3.86 21.05
CA ALA A 288 9.24 -3.74 21.19
C ALA A 288 9.68 -2.26 21.20
N LEU A 289 9.01 -1.38 20.45
CA LEU A 289 9.25 0.07 20.50
C LEU A 289 8.86 0.66 21.86
N GLU A 290 7.74 0.24 22.43
CA GLU A 290 7.33 0.66 23.78
C GLU A 290 8.37 0.24 24.83
N GLU A 291 8.87 -1.00 24.74
CA GLU A 291 9.90 -1.52 25.66
C GLU A 291 11.22 -0.73 25.59
N VAL A 292 11.73 -0.48 24.39
CA VAL A 292 13.04 0.19 24.21
C VAL A 292 12.98 1.71 24.43
N SER A 293 11.82 2.34 24.20
CA SER A 293 11.64 3.78 24.38
C SER A 293 11.09 4.18 25.74
N GLY A 294 10.38 3.27 26.41
CA GLY A 294 9.60 3.57 27.62
C GLY A 294 8.40 4.50 27.34
N LYS A 295 7.99 4.65 26.10
CA LYS A 295 6.85 5.48 25.65
C LYS A 295 5.67 4.58 25.34
N SER A 296 4.43 5.12 25.44
CA SER A 296 3.21 4.38 25.04
C SER A 296 2.84 4.65 23.59
N TYR A 297 2.23 3.66 22.93
CA TYR A 297 1.70 3.82 21.59
C TYR A 297 0.65 4.92 21.49
N ASP A 298 -0.23 5.02 22.48
CA ASP A 298 -1.34 5.97 22.46
C ASP A 298 -0.87 7.44 22.54
N ASP A 299 0.29 7.70 23.19
CA ASP A 299 0.89 9.03 23.28
C ASP A 299 1.79 9.38 22.09
N TYR A 300 2.33 8.37 21.39
CA TYR A 300 3.30 8.52 20.30
C TYR A 300 2.90 7.74 19.04
N THR A 301 1.61 7.67 18.76
CA THR A 301 1.01 6.83 17.72
C THR A 301 1.69 7.00 16.37
N GLU A 302 1.77 8.22 15.83
CA GLU A 302 2.38 8.51 14.52
C GLU A 302 3.83 8.02 14.46
N SER A 303 4.63 8.35 15.46
CA SER A 303 6.05 8.01 15.46
C SER A 303 6.28 6.50 15.53
N MET A 304 5.49 5.79 16.33
CA MET A 304 5.59 4.33 16.42
C MET A 304 5.14 3.63 15.14
N ARG A 305 4.08 4.11 14.49
CA ARG A 305 3.63 3.59 13.20
C ARG A 305 4.70 3.73 12.14
N VAL A 306 5.27 4.93 11.98
CA VAL A 306 6.33 5.20 11.01
C VAL A 306 7.54 4.30 11.25
N VAL A 307 8.02 4.20 12.50
CA VAL A 307 9.20 3.39 12.81
C VAL A 307 8.92 1.91 12.55
N ALA A 308 7.76 1.39 13.00
CA ALA A 308 7.39 -0.02 12.83
C ALA A 308 7.28 -0.42 11.36
N ASP A 309 6.55 0.38 10.56
CA ASP A 309 6.39 0.13 9.13
C ASP A 309 7.73 0.18 8.39
N HIS A 310 8.48 1.25 8.58
CA HIS A 310 9.69 1.50 7.81
C HIS A 310 10.82 0.52 8.13
N VAL A 311 10.97 0.09 9.38
CA VAL A 311 11.96 -0.94 9.74
C VAL A 311 11.52 -2.29 9.17
N ARG A 312 10.22 -2.62 9.21
CA ARG A 312 9.68 -3.84 8.60
C ARG A 312 9.97 -3.86 7.10
N GLY A 313 9.60 -2.81 6.36
CA GLY A 313 9.85 -2.69 4.92
C GLY A 313 11.34 -2.74 4.58
N ALA A 314 12.19 -2.01 5.32
CA ALA A 314 13.62 -2.02 5.12
C ALA A 314 14.27 -3.38 5.39
N ALA A 315 13.76 -4.16 6.35
CA ALA A 315 14.24 -5.50 6.63
C ALA A 315 14.00 -6.45 5.44
N PHE A 316 12.80 -6.42 4.85
CA PHE A 316 12.48 -7.21 3.66
C PHE A 316 13.28 -6.77 2.43
N LEU A 317 13.45 -5.46 2.21
CA LEU A 317 14.32 -4.97 1.13
C LEU A 317 15.76 -5.45 1.30
N ALA A 318 16.28 -5.43 2.52
CA ALA A 318 17.63 -5.92 2.80
C ALA A 318 17.75 -7.44 2.59
N ALA A 319 16.73 -8.21 2.96
CA ALA A 319 16.67 -9.65 2.72
C ALA A 319 16.71 -9.97 1.22
N ASP A 320 16.06 -9.16 0.38
CA ASP A 320 16.09 -9.25 -1.08
C ASP A 320 17.36 -8.60 -1.70
N GLY A 321 18.34 -8.19 -0.88
CA GLY A 321 19.66 -7.73 -1.30
C GLY A 321 19.77 -6.23 -1.62
N VAL A 322 18.74 -5.43 -1.34
CA VAL A 322 18.80 -3.97 -1.50
C VAL A 322 19.68 -3.36 -0.42
N LYS A 323 20.43 -2.33 -0.79
CA LYS A 323 21.26 -1.53 0.14
C LYS A 323 20.92 -0.05 -0.01
N PRO A 324 20.99 0.74 1.10
CA PRO A 324 20.81 2.18 1.01
C PRO A 324 21.74 2.82 -0.03
N GLY A 325 21.17 3.65 -0.91
CA GLY A 325 21.88 4.26 -2.03
C GLY A 325 21.37 5.65 -2.37
N ASN A 326 21.88 6.22 -3.48
CA ASN A 326 21.51 7.56 -3.95
C ASN A 326 20.50 7.54 -5.10
N SER A 327 20.10 6.37 -5.57
CA SER A 327 19.19 6.23 -6.72
C SER A 327 18.34 4.98 -6.60
N LYS A 328 17.23 4.97 -7.34
CA LYS A 328 16.33 3.81 -7.50
C LYS A 328 15.94 3.19 -6.13
N GLN A 329 15.94 1.86 -6.06
CA GLN A 329 15.56 1.10 -4.86
C GLN A 329 16.41 1.49 -3.62
N GLY A 330 17.69 1.73 -3.83
CA GLY A 330 18.60 2.13 -2.75
C GLY A 330 18.24 3.49 -2.15
N TYR A 331 17.74 4.41 -2.96
CA TYR A 331 17.25 5.71 -2.48
C TYR A 331 16.00 5.55 -1.60
N VAL A 332 15.04 4.75 -2.04
CA VAL A 332 13.82 4.48 -1.25
C VAL A 332 14.17 3.80 0.07
N MET A 333 15.02 2.78 0.05
CA MET A 333 15.48 2.12 1.28
C MET A 333 16.18 3.12 2.23
N ARG A 334 17.04 3.99 1.70
CA ARG A 334 17.68 5.06 2.48
C ARG A 334 16.64 5.99 3.10
N ARG A 335 15.63 6.37 2.35
CA ARG A 335 14.54 7.23 2.82
C ARG A 335 13.75 6.59 3.95
N LEU A 336 13.40 5.30 3.84
CA LEU A 336 12.75 4.54 4.91
C LEU A 336 13.58 4.57 6.21
N VAL A 337 14.86 4.21 6.14
CA VAL A 337 15.74 4.19 7.32
C VAL A 337 15.88 5.58 7.94
N ARG A 338 16.03 6.61 7.13
CA ARG A 338 16.18 7.99 7.63
C ARG A 338 14.90 8.54 8.24
N ARG A 339 13.75 8.22 7.63
CA ARG A 339 12.45 8.62 8.18
C ARG A 339 12.18 7.89 9.50
N ALA A 340 12.42 6.58 9.57
CA ALA A 340 12.34 5.83 10.81
C ALA A 340 13.23 6.43 11.92
N LEU A 341 14.47 6.79 11.61
CA LEU A 341 15.37 7.42 12.59
C LEU A 341 14.87 8.80 13.03
N ARG A 342 14.30 9.60 12.10
CA ARG A 342 13.75 10.93 12.45
C ARG A 342 12.59 10.81 13.44
N PHE A 343 11.65 9.91 13.17
CA PHE A 343 10.52 9.66 14.07
C PHE A 343 10.94 8.95 15.36
N GLY A 344 11.99 8.13 15.29
CA GLY A 344 12.61 7.53 16.47
C GLY A 344 13.14 8.57 17.47
N LEU A 345 13.57 9.77 17.02
CA LEU A 345 13.97 10.84 17.93
C LEU A 345 12.81 11.38 18.77
N ASP A 346 11.58 11.34 18.29
CA ASP A 346 10.39 11.70 19.08
C ASP A 346 10.14 10.70 20.21
N LEU A 347 10.59 9.45 20.02
CA LEU A 347 10.60 8.38 21.02
C LEU A 347 11.88 8.40 21.90
N GLU A 348 12.71 9.44 21.79
CA GLU A 348 14.02 9.56 22.46
C GLU A 348 15.02 8.47 22.04
N LEU A 349 14.75 7.75 20.95
CA LEU A 349 15.65 6.75 20.39
C LEU A 349 16.74 7.43 19.55
N THR A 350 17.90 6.80 19.53
CA THR A 350 19.04 7.23 18.68
C THR A 350 19.32 6.18 17.62
N ALA A 351 20.52 6.11 17.06
CA ALA A 351 20.88 5.01 16.17
C ALA A 351 20.90 3.65 16.93
N GLY A 352 20.42 2.61 16.26
CA GLY A 352 20.40 1.25 16.80
C GLY A 352 19.03 0.58 16.82
N VAL A 353 17.99 1.30 16.41
CA VAL A 353 16.60 0.79 16.36
C VAL A 353 16.48 -0.50 15.55
N ALA A 354 17.26 -0.61 14.45
CA ALA A 354 17.29 -1.81 13.63
C ALA A 354 17.74 -3.07 14.41
N ALA A 355 18.66 -2.93 15.38
CA ALA A 355 19.11 -4.07 16.18
C ALA A 355 18.02 -4.60 17.12
N ASP A 356 17.13 -3.72 17.57
CA ASP A 356 16.05 -4.09 18.48
C ASP A 356 14.85 -4.68 17.71
N LEU A 357 14.53 -4.13 16.54
CA LEU A 357 13.31 -4.46 15.80
C LEU A 357 13.48 -5.56 14.73
N VAL A 358 14.60 -5.64 14.04
CA VAL A 358 14.82 -6.67 12.98
C VAL A 358 14.67 -8.09 13.50
N PRO A 359 15.17 -8.46 14.72
CA PRO A 359 14.90 -9.78 15.29
C PRO A 359 13.41 -10.06 15.54
N VAL A 360 12.63 -9.03 15.87
CA VAL A 360 11.17 -9.18 16.02
C VAL A 360 10.53 -9.47 14.68
N VAL A 361 10.87 -8.70 13.65
CA VAL A 361 10.40 -8.94 12.27
C VAL A 361 10.78 -10.36 11.81
N GLY A 362 12.03 -10.77 12.01
CA GLY A 362 12.49 -12.12 11.64
C GLY A 362 11.64 -13.22 12.30
N ARG A 363 11.30 -13.09 13.59
CA ARG A 363 10.44 -14.07 14.27
C ARG A 363 9.01 -14.10 13.75
N LEU A 364 8.43 -12.94 13.48
CA LEU A 364 7.04 -12.82 12.99
C LEU A 364 6.81 -13.50 11.64
N TYR A 365 7.85 -13.56 10.82
CA TYR A 365 7.79 -14.07 9.45
C TYR A 365 8.56 -15.38 9.23
N ALA A 366 9.11 -15.97 10.29
CA ALA A 366 9.99 -17.14 10.20
C ALA A 366 9.36 -18.35 9.47
N ASP A 367 8.05 -18.56 9.63
CA ASP A 367 7.33 -19.68 9.04
C ASP A 367 7.07 -19.51 7.52
N VAL A 368 7.09 -18.27 7.03
CA VAL A 368 6.68 -17.96 5.65
C VAL A 368 7.82 -17.37 4.83
N TYR A 369 8.64 -16.53 5.47
CA TYR A 369 9.79 -15.87 4.85
C TYR A 369 11.04 -16.07 5.71
N PRO A 370 11.53 -17.33 5.83
CA PRO A 370 12.62 -17.67 6.73
C PRO A 370 13.94 -16.95 6.39
N GLU A 371 14.08 -16.44 5.18
CA GLU A 371 15.23 -15.67 4.73
C GLU A 371 15.46 -14.38 5.53
N VAL A 372 14.40 -13.76 6.09
CA VAL A 372 14.52 -12.56 6.93
C VAL A 372 15.23 -12.92 8.24
N ALA A 373 14.80 -14.00 8.90
CA ALA A 373 15.44 -14.49 10.12
C ALA A 373 16.86 -15.03 9.84
N ALA A 374 17.04 -15.77 8.75
CA ALA A 374 18.33 -16.35 8.39
C ALA A 374 19.39 -15.28 8.08
N GLN A 375 19.01 -14.11 7.61
CA GLN A 375 19.89 -12.99 7.27
C GLN A 375 19.90 -11.88 8.33
N GLU A 376 19.32 -12.09 9.51
CA GLU A 376 19.13 -11.09 10.58
C GLU A 376 20.37 -10.20 10.80
N ALA A 377 21.54 -10.85 11.07
CA ALA A 377 22.77 -10.11 11.35
C ALA A 377 23.24 -9.23 10.17
N ALA A 378 23.06 -9.71 8.93
CA ALA A 378 23.42 -8.95 7.73
C ALA A 378 22.45 -7.77 7.51
N ILE A 379 21.16 -7.98 7.72
CA ILE A 379 20.12 -6.95 7.65
C ILE A 379 20.41 -5.85 8.67
N VAL A 380 20.60 -6.22 9.94
CA VAL A 380 20.96 -5.28 11.01
C VAL A 380 22.21 -4.47 10.65
N ALA A 381 23.26 -5.12 10.15
CA ALA A 381 24.50 -4.42 9.78
C ALA A 381 24.27 -3.38 8.66
N VAL A 382 23.45 -3.70 7.66
CA VAL A 382 23.10 -2.79 6.56
C VAL A 382 22.33 -1.57 7.08
N LEU A 383 21.28 -1.79 7.87
CA LEU A 383 20.43 -0.72 8.39
C LEU A 383 21.19 0.17 9.38
N GLN A 384 21.91 -0.43 10.34
CA GLN A 384 22.69 0.30 11.34
C GLN A 384 23.79 1.18 10.72
N LYS A 385 24.37 0.76 9.59
CA LYS A 385 25.36 1.58 8.89
C LYS A 385 24.74 2.91 8.44
N GLU A 386 23.56 2.87 7.84
CA GLU A 386 22.83 4.07 7.41
C GLU A 386 22.33 4.90 8.60
N GLU A 387 21.79 4.25 9.65
CA GLU A 387 21.38 4.90 10.89
C GLU A 387 22.53 5.72 11.51
N LYS A 388 23.70 5.11 11.70
CA LYS A 388 24.89 5.74 12.30
C LYS A 388 25.40 6.89 11.45
N GLN A 389 25.35 6.75 10.13
CA GLN A 389 25.75 7.78 9.20
C GLN A 389 24.83 9.01 9.30
N PHE A 390 23.52 8.78 9.27
CA PHE A 390 22.53 9.85 9.29
C PHE A 390 22.37 10.50 10.67
N ALA A 391 22.43 9.75 11.75
CA ALA A 391 22.31 10.26 13.12
C ALA A 391 23.32 11.39 13.43
N ARG A 392 24.51 11.37 12.78
CA ARG A 392 25.54 12.39 12.96
C ARG A 392 25.11 13.76 12.43
N THR A 393 24.32 13.79 11.37
CA THR A 393 23.92 15.00 10.67
C THR A 393 22.47 15.41 10.94
N LEU A 394 21.58 14.47 11.23
CA LEU A 394 20.16 14.72 11.48
C LEU A 394 19.91 15.79 12.53
N ARG A 395 20.55 15.67 13.70
CA ARG A 395 20.39 16.66 14.79
C ARG A 395 20.83 18.07 14.38
N LYS A 396 21.84 18.17 13.53
CA LYS A 396 22.31 19.46 13.01
C LYS A 396 21.31 20.05 12.01
N GLY A 397 20.78 19.22 11.10
CA GLY A 397 19.73 19.65 10.17
C GLY A 397 18.46 20.14 10.90
N LEU A 398 17.97 19.38 11.86
CA LEU A 398 16.84 19.80 12.69
C LEU A 398 17.15 21.07 13.49
N SER A 399 18.39 21.26 13.93
CA SER A 399 18.80 22.48 14.63
C SER A 399 18.82 23.70 13.69
N LEU A 400 19.14 23.51 12.41
CA LEU A 400 19.05 24.57 11.39
C LEU A 400 17.59 25.03 11.25
N LEU A 401 16.64 24.11 11.03
CA LEU A 401 15.21 24.44 10.91
C LEU A 401 14.66 25.17 12.15
N ARG A 402 14.99 24.67 13.35
CA ARG A 402 14.60 25.33 14.62
C ARG A 402 15.19 26.72 14.76
N ARG A 403 16.42 26.96 14.28
CA ARG A 403 17.07 28.27 14.32
C ARG A 403 16.35 29.24 13.39
N LEU A 404 16.08 28.86 12.15
CA LEU A 404 15.35 29.68 11.18
C LEU A 404 14.00 30.10 11.75
N ASN A 405 13.22 29.16 12.27
CA ASN A 405 11.92 29.46 12.86
C ASN A 405 12.02 30.43 14.04
N ARG A 406 12.98 30.24 14.94
CA ARG A 406 13.17 31.18 16.08
C ARG A 406 13.57 32.57 15.64
N GLN A 407 14.21 32.72 14.49
CA GLN A 407 14.58 33.98 13.89
C GLN A 407 13.47 34.62 13.07
N GLY A 408 12.31 33.91 12.93
CA GLY A 408 11.22 34.34 12.07
C GLY A 408 11.56 34.26 10.57
N GLU A 409 12.56 33.47 10.22
CA GLU A 409 13.01 33.30 8.85
C GLU A 409 12.20 32.20 8.15
N THR A 410 11.87 32.43 6.89
CA THR A 410 11.22 31.47 6.02
C THR A 410 12.23 30.45 5.53
N VAL A 411 11.83 29.17 5.46
CA VAL A 411 12.65 28.10 4.89
C VAL A 411 12.70 28.24 3.37
N THR A 412 13.86 28.52 2.82
CA THR A 412 14.09 28.73 1.38
C THR A 412 14.56 27.46 0.70
N GLY A 413 14.56 27.43 -0.65
CA GLY A 413 15.14 26.33 -1.43
C GLY A 413 16.65 26.13 -1.14
N ALA A 414 17.39 27.20 -0.82
CA ALA A 414 18.80 27.09 -0.40
C ALA A 414 18.94 26.37 0.96
N HIS A 415 18.06 26.63 1.92
CA HIS A 415 18.05 25.91 3.19
C HIS A 415 17.71 24.44 3.01
N LEU A 416 16.72 24.12 2.15
CA LEU A 416 16.37 22.75 1.82
C LEU A 416 17.51 22.02 1.10
N PHE A 417 18.23 22.72 0.21
CA PHE A 417 19.43 22.19 -0.44
C PHE A 417 20.56 21.92 0.57
N GLU A 418 20.80 22.82 1.53
CA GLU A 418 21.79 22.60 2.60
C GLU A 418 21.40 21.37 3.46
N LEU A 419 20.12 21.22 3.79
CA LEU A 419 19.61 20.04 4.50
C LEU A 419 19.88 18.77 3.72
N HIS A 420 19.65 18.78 2.41
CA HIS A 420 19.86 17.63 1.54
C HIS A 420 21.35 17.32 1.32
N ASP A 421 22.13 18.29 0.86
CA ASP A 421 23.52 18.09 0.41
C ASP A 421 24.51 17.94 1.58
N THR A 422 24.36 18.77 2.61
CA THR A 422 25.30 18.83 3.75
C THR A 422 24.89 17.88 4.87
N PHE A 423 23.60 17.84 5.21
CA PHE A 423 23.12 17.01 6.33
C PHE A 423 22.51 15.68 5.88
N GLY A 424 22.38 15.45 4.57
CA GLY A 424 21.84 14.22 4.02
C GLY A 424 20.35 13.98 4.38
N MET A 425 19.62 15.04 4.69
CA MET A 425 18.19 14.95 4.99
C MET A 425 17.43 14.94 3.67
N PRO A 426 16.66 13.88 3.35
CA PRO A 426 15.85 13.85 2.13
C PRO A 426 14.95 15.08 2.03
N LEU A 427 14.70 15.57 0.81
CA LEU A 427 13.87 16.75 0.60
C LEU A 427 12.47 16.56 1.22
N GLU A 428 11.88 15.41 0.95
CA GLU A 428 10.54 15.05 1.45
C GLU A 428 10.50 15.08 2.98
N LEU A 429 11.52 14.52 3.64
CA LEU A 429 11.63 14.54 5.10
C LEU A 429 11.81 15.97 5.66
N SER A 430 12.51 16.83 4.92
CA SER A 430 12.67 18.24 5.30
C SER A 430 11.35 19.01 5.18
N LEU A 431 10.56 18.74 4.13
CA LEU A 431 9.25 19.32 3.92
C LEU A 431 8.23 18.79 4.95
N GLU A 432 8.24 17.50 5.24
CA GLU A 432 7.43 16.89 6.29
C GLU A 432 7.71 17.51 7.66
N GLU A 433 8.98 17.70 8.03
CA GLU A 433 9.35 18.35 9.28
C GLU A 433 8.90 19.82 9.33
N ALA A 434 9.01 20.53 8.21
CA ALA A 434 8.55 21.90 8.11
C ALA A 434 7.01 21.98 8.29
N ALA A 435 6.27 21.10 7.64
CA ALA A 435 4.82 21.03 7.77
C ALA A 435 4.37 20.66 9.20
N ARG A 436 4.95 19.61 9.80
CA ARG A 436 4.64 19.17 11.17
C ARG A 436 4.91 20.25 12.23
N LYS A 437 5.85 21.14 11.99
CA LYS A 437 6.26 22.22 12.91
C LYS A 437 5.76 23.59 12.46
N GLU A 438 4.93 23.62 11.43
CA GLU A 438 4.36 24.86 10.87
C GLU A 438 5.45 25.91 10.51
N TYR A 439 6.60 25.44 10.01
CA TYR A 439 7.67 26.32 9.53
C TYR A 439 7.30 26.89 8.16
N PRO A 440 7.27 28.22 7.98
CA PRO A 440 6.89 28.82 6.71
C PRO A 440 7.91 28.49 5.62
N LEU A 441 7.42 28.10 4.44
CA LEU A 441 8.23 27.88 3.24
C LEU A 441 8.17 29.13 2.34
N ALA A 442 9.28 29.47 1.70
CA ALA A 442 9.32 30.51 0.67
C ALA A 442 8.49 30.08 -0.56
N GLU A 443 7.81 30.99 -1.23
CA GLU A 443 6.98 30.69 -2.39
C GLU A 443 7.76 30.05 -3.54
N ASP A 444 9.02 30.48 -3.75
CA ASP A 444 9.94 30.00 -4.78
C ASP A 444 10.85 28.86 -4.34
N TRP A 445 10.57 28.21 -3.21
CA TRP A 445 11.48 27.23 -2.62
C TRP A 445 11.84 26.09 -3.59
N ARG A 446 10.89 25.63 -4.40
CA ARG A 446 11.10 24.52 -5.34
C ARG A 446 12.03 24.89 -6.47
N GLU A 447 11.78 26.02 -7.13
CA GLU A 447 12.64 26.51 -8.24
C GLU A 447 14.07 26.73 -7.78
N SER A 448 14.22 27.36 -6.61
CA SER A 448 15.52 27.62 -5.96
C SER A 448 16.24 26.31 -5.62
N PHE A 449 15.56 25.34 -5.03
CA PHE A 449 16.12 24.01 -4.72
C PHE A 449 16.56 23.27 -6.00
N ASP A 450 15.68 23.18 -6.99
CA ASP A 450 15.95 22.46 -8.25
C ASP A 450 17.15 23.05 -8.99
N THR A 451 17.28 24.37 -9.01
CA THR A 451 18.44 25.08 -9.60
C THR A 451 19.74 24.65 -8.91
N LEU A 452 19.77 24.61 -7.58
CA LEU A 452 20.94 24.20 -6.82
C LEU A 452 21.29 22.73 -7.02
N MET A 453 20.26 21.86 -7.09
CA MET A 453 20.44 20.44 -7.39
C MET A 453 21.03 20.19 -8.78
N GLN A 454 20.54 20.90 -9.79
CA GLN A 454 21.10 20.82 -11.16
C GLN A 454 22.57 21.27 -11.20
N ALA A 455 22.89 22.36 -10.52
CA ALA A 455 24.27 22.85 -10.41
C ALA A 455 25.19 21.84 -9.71
N GLN A 456 24.71 21.17 -8.67
CA GLN A 456 25.44 20.12 -7.96
C GLN A 456 25.67 18.89 -8.84
N GLN A 457 24.62 18.42 -9.55
CA GLN A 457 24.72 17.29 -10.46
C GLN A 457 25.72 17.55 -11.61
N THR A 458 25.70 18.76 -12.16
CA THR A 458 26.65 19.16 -13.22
C THR A 458 28.09 19.13 -12.71
N ARG A 459 28.34 19.68 -11.51
CA ARG A 459 29.67 19.62 -10.87
C ARG A 459 30.14 18.18 -10.62
N SER A 460 29.22 17.32 -10.14
CA SER A 460 29.54 15.91 -9.87
C SER A 460 29.89 15.15 -11.15
N ARG A 461 29.18 15.41 -12.26
CA ARG A 461 29.48 14.81 -13.57
C ARG A 461 30.81 15.30 -14.17
N ALA A 462 31.18 16.55 -13.91
CA ALA A 462 32.44 17.14 -14.40
C ALA A 462 33.65 16.67 -13.57
N ALA A 463 33.46 16.10 -12.40
CA ALA A 463 34.51 15.61 -11.51
C ALA A 463 34.84 14.11 -11.68
N VAL A 464 34.10 13.39 -12.55
CA VAL A 464 34.30 11.99 -12.96
C VAL A 464 34.89 11.97 -14.36
#